data_4f7c382f7f365e65e51816dd825fbb81
#
_entry.id   4f7c382f7f365e65e51816dd825fbb81
#
_cell.length_a   1.000
_cell.length_b   1.000
_cell.length_c   1.000
_cell.angle_alpha   90.00
_cell.angle_beta   90.00
_cell.angle_gamma   90.00
#
_symmetry.space_group_name_H-M   'P 1'
#
loop_
_entity.id
_entity.type
_entity.pdbx_description
1 polymer ?
#
loop_
_entity_poly.entity_id
_entity_poly.type
_entity_poly.pdbx_seq_one_letter_code
_entity_poly.pdbx_strand_id
1 'polypeptide(L)'
;PRRGIYAIVVINTPCLSLIWIKGPRPCRGELYSARAGRTMDIVSQLPHVNAALNATASVLLVIGRVQIARRRIAAHRAAMLAALGVSLLFLISYIAYHLSAPIFQFRGQGLIRPVYYALLVSHVLMAALAIPLVLVTAWRGLHRDDIRHRRWARWAWPVWMYESATGVVVYLMLYQIYL
;
A
#
# COMPACT_ATOMS: atom_id res chain seq x y z
N PRO A 1 -6.30 5.25 51.76
CA PRO A 1 -5.80 5.83 50.54
C PRO A 1 -6.86 5.75 49.45
N ARG A 2 -7.54 6.86 49.22
CA ARG A 2 -8.66 6.96 48.28
C ARG A 2 -8.10 7.28 46.90
N ARG A 3 -8.31 6.40 45.92
CA ARG A 3 -8.04 6.67 44.53
C ARG A 3 -9.13 7.60 43.98
N GLY A 4 -8.77 8.84 43.69
CA GLY A 4 -9.65 9.79 43.02
C GLY A 4 -9.87 9.40 41.59
N ILE A 5 -11.11 9.09 41.26
CA ILE A 5 -11.59 8.93 39.85
C ILE A 5 -11.84 10.34 39.34
N TYR A 6 -10.97 10.83 38.46
CA TYR A 6 -11.26 12.06 37.73
C TYR A 6 -12.18 11.69 36.56
N ALA A 7 -13.48 11.87 36.75
CA ALA A 7 -14.44 11.89 35.68
C ALA A 7 -14.26 13.18 34.89
N ILE A 8 -13.72 13.10 33.68
CA ILE A 8 -13.75 14.22 32.72
C ILE A 8 -15.20 14.33 32.25
N VAL A 9 -15.95 15.22 32.85
CA VAL A 9 -17.26 15.65 32.36
C VAL A 9 -17.01 16.52 31.14
N VAL A 10 -17.13 15.94 29.94
CA VAL A 10 -17.24 16.72 28.73
C VAL A 10 -18.60 17.38 28.75
N ILE A 11 -18.65 18.65 29.14
CA ILE A 11 -19.87 19.47 29.05
C ILE A 11 -20.12 19.70 27.55
N ASN A 12 -21.02 18.88 27.01
CA ASN A 12 -21.56 19.06 25.66
C ASN A 12 -22.53 20.26 25.73
N THR A 13 -22.06 21.46 25.39
CA THR A 13 -22.92 22.63 25.25
C THR A 13 -23.82 22.43 24.04
N PRO A 14 -25.13 22.28 24.22
CA PRO A 14 -26.03 22.19 23.07
C PRO A 14 -26.03 23.54 22.33
N CYS A 15 -25.85 23.49 21.03
CA CYS A 15 -26.14 24.61 20.14
C CYS A 15 -27.58 25.09 20.38
N LEU A 16 -27.79 26.19 21.03
CA LEU A 16 -29.07 26.90 21.09
C LEU A 16 -29.36 27.38 19.68
N SER A 17 -30.11 26.57 18.94
CA SER A 17 -30.64 26.94 17.62
C SER A 17 -31.80 27.90 17.81
N LEU A 18 -31.57 29.15 17.47
CA LEU A 18 -32.67 30.05 17.08
C LEU A 18 -33.38 29.45 15.87
N ILE A 19 -34.55 28.89 16.12
CA ILE A 19 -35.47 28.38 15.09
C ILE A 19 -36.02 29.60 14.36
N TRP A 20 -35.59 29.81 13.10
CA TRP A 20 -36.44 30.34 12.05
C TRP A 20 -35.83 30.16 10.64
N ILE A 21 -36.51 29.34 9.82
CA ILE A 21 -36.55 29.39 8.34
C ILE A 21 -35.25 29.13 7.59
N LYS A 22 -34.88 27.87 7.49
CA LYS A 22 -34.17 27.10 6.46
C LYS A 22 -33.53 25.92 7.16
N GLY A 23 -33.79 24.71 6.68
CA GLY A 23 -33.45 23.42 7.30
C GLY A 23 -32.13 23.34 8.12
N PRO A 24 -31.99 22.39 9.02
CA PRO A 24 -30.86 22.32 9.98
C PRO A 24 -29.54 22.35 9.21
N ARG A 25 -28.79 23.45 9.35
CA ARG A 25 -27.41 23.50 8.88
C ARG A 25 -26.59 22.68 9.85
N PRO A 26 -25.85 21.66 9.42
CA PRO A 26 -25.00 20.90 10.33
C PRO A 26 -24.02 21.86 11.00
N CYS A 27 -23.92 21.77 12.34
CA CYS A 27 -22.98 22.58 13.10
C CYS A 27 -21.55 22.27 12.61
N ARG A 28 -20.68 23.30 12.59
CA ARG A 28 -19.29 23.17 12.12
C ARG A 28 -18.56 21.99 12.75
N GLY A 29 -18.87 21.61 13.98
CA GLY A 29 -18.33 20.44 14.69
C GLY A 29 -18.79 19.12 14.09
N GLU A 30 -20.04 18.99 13.63
CA GLU A 30 -20.56 17.77 13.01
C GLU A 30 -19.93 17.51 11.63
N LEU A 31 -19.73 18.57 10.85
CA LEU A 31 -19.02 18.48 9.57
C LEU A 31 -17.56 18.08 9.76
N TYR A 32 -16.92 18.57 10.83
CA TYR A 32 -15.53 18.19 11.14
C TYR A 32 -15.44 16.74 11.61
N SER A 33 -16.33 16.27 12.46
CA SER A 33 -16.35 14.88 12.95
C SER A 33 -16.71 13.89 11.82
N ALA A 34 -17.67 14.24 10.97
CA ALA A 34 -18.03 13.41 9.81
C ALA A 34 -16.89 13.33 8.77
N ARG A 35 -16.11 14.41 8.61
CA ARG A 35 -14.93 14.42 7.74
C ARG A 35 -13.78 13.61 8.32
N ALA A 36 -13.54 13.72 9.63
CA ALA A 36 -12.54 12.93 10.34
C ALA A 36 -12.87 11.43 10.33
N GLY A 37 -14.14 11.05 10.56
CA GLY A 37 -14.60 9.67 10.44
C GLY A 37 -14.34 9.09 9.05
N ARG A 38 -14.72 9.81 8.00
CA ARG A 38 -14.54 9.38 6.61
C ARG A 38 -13.06 9.23 6.23
N THR A 39 -12.17 10.10 6.71
CA THR A 39 -10.73 9.97 6.45
C THR A 39 -10.14 8.76 7.18
N MET A 40 -10.58 8.44 8.39
CA MET A 40 -10.17 7.23 9.10
C MET A 40 -10.63 5.95 8.40
N ASP A 41 -11.86 5.94 7.86
CA ASP A 41 -12.37 4.81 7.07
C ASP A 41 -11.53 4.55 5.80
N ILE A 42 -11.15 5.63 5.09
CA ILE A 42 -10.30 5.51 3.89
C ILE A 42 -8.92 4.98 4.26
N VAL A 43 -8.29 5.50 5.32
CA VAL A 43 -6.95 5.07 5.75
C VAL A 43 -6.94 3.60 6.17
N SER A 44 -8.01 3.10 6.80
CA SER A 44 -8.14 1.69 7.19
C SER A 44 -8.23 0.73 6.00
N GLN A 45 -8.67 1.19 4.83
CA GLN A 45 -8.76 0.39 3.60
C GLN A 45 -7.42 0.34 2.81
N LEU A 46 -6.49 1.26 3.05
CA LEU A 46 -5.23 1.34 2.30
C LEU A 46 -4.39 0.05 2.33
N PRO A 47 -4.27 -0.70 3.44
CA PRO A 47 -3.56 -1.97 3.46
C PRO A 47 -4.15 -3.01 2.50
N HIS A 48 -5.49 -3.08 2.40
CA HIS A 48 -6.18 -3.98 1.47
C HIS A 48 -5.93 -3.59 0.02
N VAL A 49 -5.99 -2.29 -0.28
CA VAL A 49 -5.66 -1.73 -1.61
C VAL A 49 -4.21 -2.03 -1.98
N ASN A 50 -3.28 -1.82 -1.05
CA ASN A 50 -1.85 -2.08 -1.26
C ASN A 50 -1.58 -3.56 -1.58
N ALA A 51 -2.22 -4.48 -0.87
CA ALA A 51 -2.12 -5.91 -1.15
C ALA A 51 -2.69 -6.28 -2.52
N ALA A 52 -3.84 -5.71 -2.90
CA ALA A 52 -4.43 -5.92 -4.22
C ALA A 52 -3.55 -5.37 -5.35
N LEU A 53 -2.92 -4.21 -5.16
CA LEU A 53 -1.98 -3.63 -6.12
C LEU A 53 -0.74 -4.51 -6.29
N ASN A 54 -0.15 -5.03 -5.21
CA ASN A 54 0.97 -5.96 -5.26
C ASN A 54 0.61 -7.28 -5.95
N ALA A 55 -0.56 -7.85 -5.66
CA ALA A 55 -1.06 -9.04 -6.36
C ALA A 55 -1.23 -8.79 -7.86
N THR A 56 -1.82 -7.65 -8.23
CA THR A 56 -2.01 -7.25 -9.63
C THR A 56 -0.66 -7.06 -10.33
N ALA A 57 0.32 -6.41 -9.69
CA ALA A 57 1.67 -6.26 -10.21
C ALA A 57 2.32 -7.62 -10.47
N SER A 58 2.22 -8.57 -9.51
CA SER A 58 2.74 -9.93 -9.66
C SER A 58 2.15 -10.65 -10.87
N VAL A 59 0.84 -10.56 -11.08
CA VAL A 59 0.16 -11.15 -12.24
C VAL A 59 0.65 -10.52 -13.55
N LEU A 60 0.73 -9.19 -13.59
CA LEU A 60 1.21 -8.47 -14.78
C LEU A 60 2.67 -8.80 -15.12
N LEU A 61 3.52 -9.00 -14.12
CA LEU A 61 4.92 -9.42 -14.29
C LEU A 61 5.00 -10.81 -14.91
N VAL A 62 4.17 -11.76 -14.46
CA VAL A 62 4.08 -13.11 -15.07
C VAL A 62 3.58 -13.01 -16.50
N ILE A 63 2.50 -12.26 -16.75
CA ILE A 63 1.96 -12.06 -18.09
C ILE A 63 3.04 -11.49 -19.00
N GLY A 64 3.73 -10.42 -18.60
CA GLY A 64 4.79 -9.79 -19.38
C GLY A 64 5.93 -10.77 -19.68
N ARG A 65 6.32 -11.60 -18.73
CA ARG A 65 7.35 -12.64 -18.93
C ARG A 65 6.92 -13.71 -19.93
N VAL A 66 5.66 -14.15 -19.86
CA VAL A 66 5.09 -15.10 -20.80
C VAL A 66 4.98 -14.49 -22.21
N GLN A 67 4.56 -13.23 -22.33
CA GLN A 67 4.42 -12.58 -23.64
C GLN A 67 5.76 -12.43 -24.35
N ILE A 68 6.83 -12.08 -23.63
CA ILE A 68 8.17 -11.99 -24.25
C ILE A 68 8.71 -13.36 -24.61
N ALA A 69 8.44 -14.42 -23.85
CA ALA A 69 8.77 -15.79 -24.21
C ALA A 69 8.08 -16.24 -25.50
N ARG A 70 6.86 -15.75 -25.74
CA ARG A 70 6.08 -15.97 -26.97
C ARG A 70 6.44 -15.00 -28.10
N ARG A 71 7.49 -14.19 -27.96
CA ARG A 71 7.94 -13.17 -28.92
C ARG A 71 6.90 -12.08 -29.24
N ARG A 72 5.91 -11.88 -28.36
CA ARG A 72 4.86 -10.84 -28.48
C ARG A 72 5.33 -9.55 -27.80
N ILE A 73 6.23 -8.81 -28.49
CA ILE A 73 6.91 -7.63 -27.91
C ILE A 73 5.91 -6.54 -27.47
N ALA A 74 4.88 -6.25 -28.29
CA ALA A 74 3.88 -5.24 -27.97
C ALA A 74 3.09 -5.58 -26.70
N ALA A 75 2.65 -6.83 -26.55
CA ALA A 75 1.94 -7.29 -25.37
C ALA A 75 2.83 -7.30 -24.10
N HIS A 76 4.11 -7.69 -24.24
CA HIS A 76 5.10 -7.57 -23.19
C HIS A 76 5.24 -6.11 -22.73
N ARG A 77 5.43 -5.19 -23.67
CA ARG A 77 5.56 -3.75 -23.36
C ARG A 77 4.33 -3.21 -22.63
N ALA A 78 3.13 -3.54 -23.11
CA ALA A 78 1.88 -3.13 -22.48
C ALA A 78 1.77 -3.67 -21.03
N ALA A 79 2.06 -4.96 -20.81
CA ALA A 79 2.02 -5.58 -19.48
C ALA A 79 3.05 -4.97 -18.52
N MET A 80 4.27 -4.68 -18.99
CA MET A 80 5.32 -4.06 -18.16
C MET A 80 5.00 -2.61 -17.79
N LEU A 81 4.45 -1.82 -18.72
CA LEU A 81 4.01 -0.46 -18.45
C LEU A 81 2.81 -0.44 -17.48
N ALA A 82 1.87 -1.37 -17.64
CA ALA A 82 0.77 -1.53 -16.68
C ALA A 82 1.28 -1.90 -15.29
N ALA A 83 2.23 -2.86 -15.19
CA ALA A 83 2.85 -3.22 -13.91
C ALA A 83 3.56 -2.03 -13.27
N LEU A 84 4.28 -1.22 -14.05
CA LEU A 84 4.94 0.00 -13.56
C LEU A 84 3.92 1.02 -13.03
N GLY A 85 2.81 1.24 -13.74
CA GLY A 85 1.72 2.12 -13.30
C GLY A 85 1.07 1.65 -12.00
N VAL A 86 0.79 0.34 -11.89
CA VAL A 86 0.24 -0.28 -10.67
C VAL A 86 1.21 -0.15 -9.49
N SER A 87 2.52 -0.37 -9.72
CA SER A 87 3.53 -0.21 -8.67
C SER A 87 3.72 1.25 -8.24
N LEU A 88 3.54 2.21 -9.14
CA LEU A 88 3.53 3.63 -8.78
C LEU A 88 2.32 3.98 -7.91
N LEU A 89 1.13 3.49 -8.26
CA LEU A 89 -0.07 3.65 -7.43
C LEU A 89 0.11 3.01 -6.05
N PHE A 90 0.72 1.82 -5.99
CA PHE A 90 1.09 1.19 -4.73
C PHE A 90 2.01 2.09 -3.90
N LEU A 91 3.08 2.64 -4.48
CA LEU A 91 4.03 3.50 -3.78
C LEU A 91 3.35 4.75 -3.20
N ILE A 92 2.48 5.40 -3.98
CA ILE A 92 1.71 6.57 -3.52
C ILE A 92 0.79 6.18 -2.35
N SER A 93 0.04 5.10 -2.49
CA SER A 93 -0.86 4.59 -1.45
C SER A 93 -0.11 4.19 -0.19
N TYR A 94 1.05 3.53 -0.34
CA TYR A 94 1.92 3.12 0.76
C TYR A 94 2.45 4.33 1.55
N ILE A 95 2.96 5.35 0.86
CA ILE A 95 3.43 6.59 1.50
C ILE A 95 2.28 7.29 2.22
N ALA A 96 1.11 7.42 1.58
CA ALA A 96 -0.06 8.02 2.18
C ALA A 96 -0.47 7.28 3.48
N TYR A 97 -0.45 5.94 3.46
CA TYR A 97 -0.72 5.13 4.64
C TYR A 97 0.28 5.38 5.77
N HIS A 98 1.59 5.37 5.48
CA HIS A 98 2.63 5.55 6.49
C HIS A 98 2.68 6.96 7.10
N LEU A 99 2.22 7.97 6.36
CA LEU A 99 2.10 9.34 6.87
C LEU A 99 0.82 9.56 7.70
N SER A 100 -0.20 8.70 7.56
CA SER A 100 -1.54 8.92 8.12
C SER A 100 -1.92 7.92 9.20
N ALA A 101 -1.32 6.73 9.21
CA ALA A 101 -1.69 5.64 10.11
C ALA A 101 -0.63 5.40 11.20
N PRO A 102 -1.03 5.02 12.43
CA PRO A 102 -0.11 4.54 13.45
C PRO A 102 0.54 3.22 12.98
N ILE A 103 1.80 3.00 13.41
CA ILE A 103 2.54 1.77 13.08
C ILE A 103 1.81 0.56 13.65
N PHE A 104 1.37 -0.33 12.77
CA PHE A 104 0.70 -1.57 13.19
C PHE A 104 1.74 -2.57 13.70
N GLN A 105 1.50 -3.11 14.91
CA GLN A 105 2.42 -4.07 15.53
C GLN A 105 1.94 -5.50 15.27
N PHE A 106 2.85 -6.35 14.78
CA PHE A 106 2.57 -7.78 14.57
C PHE A 106 2.31 -8.49 15.91
N ARG A 107 1.17 -9.16 16.04
CA ARG A 107 0.71 -9.81 17.27
C ARG A 107 1.12 -11.30 17.38
N GLY A 108 1.67 -11.90 16.35
CA GLY A 108 2.13 -13.29 16.36
C GLY A 108 3.23 -13.52 17.41
N GLN A 109 3.19 -14.68 18.07
CA GLN A 109 4.11 -15.06 19.13
C GLN A 109 4.94 -16.31 18.72
N GLY A 110 6.03 -16.60 19.47
CA GLY A 110 6.89 -17.73 19.19
C GLY A 110 7.73 -17.57 17.92
N LEU A 111 8.01 -18.67 17.24
CA LEU A 111 8.88 -18.71 16.05
C LEU A 111 8.34 -17.93 14.84
N ILE A 112 7.03 -17.67 14.77
CA ILE A 112 6.46 -16.91 13.65
C ILE A 112 6.86 -15.44 13.67
N ARG A 113 7.13 -14.89 14.83
CA ARG A 113 7.52 -13.49 14.99
C ARG A 113 8.86 -13.17 14.29
N PRO A 114 9.98 -13.90 14.55
CA PRO A 114 11.23 -13.67 13.81
C PRO A 114 11.08 -13.95 12.32
N VAL A 115 10.27 -14.94 11.90
CA VAL A 115 10.00 -15.21 10.47
C VAL A 115 9.32 -14.03 9.81
N TYR A 116 8.30 -13.46 10.44
CA TYR A 116 7.61 -12.26 9.93
C TYR A 116 8.59 -11.08 9.78
N TYR A 117 9.40 -10.78 10.79
CA TYR A 117 10.34 -9.66 10.71
C TYR A 117 11.44 -9.90 9.68
N ALA A 118 11.95 -11.12 9.52
CA ALA A 118 12.90 -11.45 8.47
C ALA A 118 12.30 -11.24 7.08
N LEU A 119 11.05 -11.69 6.87
CA LEU A 119 10.33 -11.48 5.64
C LEU A 119 10.07 -9.99 5.38
N LEU A 120 9.63 -9.24 6.39
CA LEU A 120 9.38 -7.80 6.28
C LEU A 120 10.66 -7.04 5.92
N VAL A 121 11.78 -7.31 6.61
CA VAL A 121 13.06 -6.66 6.33
C VAL A 121 13.55 -6.98 4.93
N SER A 122 13.50 -8.26 4.51
CA SER A 122 13.89 -8.64 3.15
C SER A 122 13.00 -8.00 2.09
N HIS A 123 11.69 -7.93 2.32
CA HIS A 123 10.74 -7.24 1.44
C HIS A 123 11.10 -5.75 1.28
N VAL A 124 11.32 -5.03 2.38
CA VAL A 124 11.67 -3.59 2.33
C VAL A 124 13.01 -3.36 1.62
N LEU A 125 14.02 -4.19 1.88
CA LEU A 125 15.32 -4.10 1.19
C LEU A 125 15.17 -4.36 -0.31
N MET A 126 14.40 -5.37 -0.70
CA MET A 126 14.14 -5.67 -2.11
C MET A 126 13.29 -4.58 -2.78
N ALA A 127 12.34 -3.98 -2.08
CA ALA A 127 11.58 -2.84 -2.57
C ALA A 127 12.50 -1.64 -2.88
N ALA A 128 13.41 -1.30 -1.98
CA ALA A 128 14.40 -0.24 -2.21
C ALA A 128 15.31 -0.54 -3.40
N LEU A 129 15.71 -1.80 -3.59
CA LEU A 129 16.52 -2.24 -4.73
C LEU A 129 15.72 -2.29 -6.03
N ALA A 130 14.44 -2.65 -5.98
CA ALA A 130 13.56 -2.74 -7.14
C ALA A 130 13.42 -1.40 -7.85
N ILE A 131 13.29 -0.30 -7.11
CA ILE A 131 13.06 1.04 -7.69
C ILE A 131 14.12 1.38 -8.75
N PRO A 132 15.42 1.47 -8.45
CA PRO A 132 16.42 1.82 -9.44
C PRO A 132 16.54 0.76 -10.56
N LEU A 133 16.46 -0.53 -10.23
CA LEU A 133 16.54 -1.60 -11.22
C LEU A 133 15.41 -1.53 -12.25
N VAL A 134 14.17 -1.34 -11.77
CA VAL A 134 12.98 -1.26 -12.63
C VAL A 134 13.02 0.00 -13.49
N LEU A 135 13.38 1.16 -12.91
CA LEU A 135 13.47 2.43 -13.65
C LEU A 135 14.52 2.37 -14.77
N VAL A 136 15.73 1.87 -14.47
CA VAL A 136 16.78 1.71 -15.49
C VAL A 136 16.35 0.72 -16.57
N THR A 137 15.72 -0.40 -16.18
CA THR A 137 15.24 -1.41 -17.14
C THR A 137 14.15 -0.84 -18.04
N ALA A 138 13.17 -0.12 -17.47
CA ALA A 138 12.10 0.51 -18.23
C ALA A 138 12.65 1.57 -19.18
N TRP A 139 13.54 2.42 -18.70
CA TRP A 139 14.22 3.45 -19.52
C TRP A 139 14.90 2.83 -20.74
N ARG A 140 15.72 1.78 -20.56
CA ARG A 140 16.40 1.08 -21.67
C ARG A 140 15.42 0.47 -22.65
N GLY A 141 14.32 -0.16 -22.18
CA GLY A 141 13.30 -0.73 -23.03
C GLY A 141 12.54 0.33 -23.86
N LEU A 142 12.26 1.48 -23.29
CA LEU A 142 11.60 2.59 -23.99
C LEU A 142 12.48 3.18 -25.09
N HIS A 143 13.80 3.26 -24.87
CA HIS A 143 14.78 3.75 -25.85
C HIS A 143 15.27 2.68 -26.83
N ARG A 144 14.62 1.51 -26.89
CA ARG A 144 14.94 0.39 -27.80
C ARG A 144 16.40 -0.11 -27.69
N ASP A 145 16.99 0.02 -26.51
CA ASP A 145 18.31 -0.55 -26.21
C ASP A 145 18.12 -2.00 -25.73
N ASP A 146 17.74 -2.89 -26.64
CA ASP A 146 17.34 -4.26 -26.31
C ASP A 146 18.44 -5.07 -25.63
N ILE A 147 19.72 -4.82 -25.95
CA ILE A 147 20.84 -5.57 -25.36
C ILE A 147 20.98 -5.20 -23.87
N ARG A 148 21.01 -3.91 -23.58
CA ARG A 148 21.12 -3.45 -22.19
C ARG A 148 19.85 -3.70 -21.39
N HIS A 149 18.67 -3.53 -22.03
CA HIS A 149 17.39 -3.87 -21.43
C HIS A 149 17.38 -5.32 -20.92
N ARG A 150 17.75 -6.30 -21.76
CA ARG A 150 17.79 -7.74 -21.36
C ARG A 150 18.78 -8.00 -20.23
N ARG A 151 19.92 -7.31 -20.21
CA ARG A 151 20.91 -7.43 -19.14
C ARG A 151 20.34 -6.98 -17.80
N TRP A 152 19.68 -5.83 -17.75
CA TRP A 152 19.07 -5.29 -16.54
C TRP A 152 17.79 -6.06 -16.14
N ALA A 153 16.96 -6.43 -17.08
CA ALA A 153 15.72 -7.16 -16.85
C ALA A 153 15.92 -8.52 -16.17
N ARG A 154 17.08 -9.15 -16.40
CA ARG A 154 17.45 -10.41 -15.73
C ARG A 154 17.50 -10.29 -14.21
N TRP A 155 17.88 -9.14 -13.69
CA TRP A 155 17.92 -8.84 -12.27
C TRP A 155 16.66 -8.12 -11.79
N ALA A 156 16.15 -7.18 -12.57
CA ALA A 156 14.99 -6.38 -12.22
C ALA A 156 13.73 -7.26 -12.07
N TRP A 157 13.50 -8.22 -12.98
CA TRP A 157 12.30 -9.04 -12.93
C TRP A 157 12.19 -9.89 -11.67
N PRO A 158 13.19 -10.70 -11.24
CA PRO A 158 13.08 -11.50 -10.02
C PRO A 158 13.01 -10.64 -8.75
N VAL A 159 13.71 -9.53 -8.69
CA VAL A 159 13.65 -8.60 -7.53
C VAL A 159 12.27 -7.99 -7.43
N TRP A 160 11.71 -7.50 -8.54
CA TRP A 160 10.38 -6.91 -8.58
C TRP A 160 9.30 -7.95 -8.29
N MET A 161 9.39 -9.16 -8.81
CA MET A 161 8.49 -10.25 -8.50
C MET A 161 8.54 -10.63 -7.02
N TYR A 162 9.74 -10.75 -6.45
CA TYR A 162 9.91 -11.06 -5.03
C TYR A 162 9.26 -9.99 -4.15
N GLU A 163 9.54 -8.73 -4.42
CA GLU A 163 8.96 -7.58 -3.68
C GLU A 163 7.43 -7.63 -3.73
N SER A 164 6.84 -7.71 -4.94
CA SER A 164 5.40 -7.71 -5.11
C SER A 164 4.73 -8.93 -4.46
N ALA A 165 5.31 -10.12 -4.60
CA ALA A 165 4.76 -11.36 -4.00
C ALA A 165 4.86 -11.34 -2.46
N THR A 166 6.02 -10.95 -1.92
CA THR A 166 6.21 -10.89 -0.46
C THR A 166 5.38 -9.79 0.18
N GLY A 167 5.08 -8.70 -0.52
CA GLY A 167 4.14 -7.67 -0.05
C GLY A 167 2.74 -8.23 0.22
N VAL A 168 2.25 -9.13 -0.63
CA VAL A 168 0.99 -9.85 -0.38
C VAL A 168 1.11 -10.77 0.84
N VAL A 169 2.22 -11.50 0.99
CA VAL A 169 2.43 -12.41 2.13
C VAL A 169 2.50 -11.63 3.45
N VAL A 170 3.23 -10.51 3.48
CA VAL A 170 3.32 -9.62 4.66
C VAL A 170 1.92 -9.12 5.05
N TYR A 171 1.11 -8.71 4.07
CA TYR A 171 -0.27 -8.29 4.33
C TYR A 171 -1.11 -9.43 4.92
N LEU A 172 -1.07 -10.63 4.33
CA LEU A 172 -1.83 -11.79 4.82
C LEU A 172 -1.43 -12.16 6.25
N MET A 173 -0.14 -12.15 6.57
CA MET A 173 0.35 -12.41 7.92
C MET A 173 -0.14 -11.36 8.92
N LEU A 174 -0.16 -10.09 8.53
CA LEU A 174 -0.47 -8.98 9.44
C LEU A 174 -1.97 -8.78 9.65
N TYR A 175 -2.78 -8.96 8.59
CA TYR A 175 -4.19 -8.56 8.57
C TYR A 175 -5.18 -9.73 8.45
N GLN A 176 -4.74 -10.95 8.15
CA GLN A 176 -5.65 -12.08 7.97
C GLN A 176 -5.36 -13.25 8.92
N ILE A 177 -4.10 -13.49 9.23
CA ILE A 177 -3.71 -14.69 9.99
C ILE A 177 -3.49 -14.37 11.47
N TYR A 178 -2.91 -13.21 11.80
CA TYR A 178 -2.49 -12.84 13.16
C TYR A 178 -3.10 -11.50 13.62
N LEU A 179 -4.40 -11.35 13.39
CA LEU A 179 -5.18 -10.21 13.90
C LEU A 179 -5.25 -10.17 15.42
#